data_ffddb64876987db53f5c97962225dda7
#
_entry.id   ffddb64876987db53f5c97962225dda7
#
_cell.length_a   1.000
_cell.length_b   1.000
_cell.length_c   1.000
_cell.angle_alpha   90.00
_cell.angle_beta   90.00
_cell.angle_gamma   90.00
#
_symmetry.space_group_name_H-M   'P 1'
#
loop_
_entity.id
_entity.type
_entity.pdbx_description
1 polymer ?
#
loop_
_entity_poly.entity_id
_entity_poly.type
_entity_poly.pdbx_seq_one_letter_code
_entity_poly.pdbx_strand_id
1 'polypeptide(L)'
;RRWWAAVILAGPGWVIFGAFKQIVGLFLAVYIIANVVDGSSIANQPVHQFLEIYQDMMPHWLAMTLAVILVVISQIKINVTNAYSGSLAWTNSYARVTKTYPGRMVFVLVNLAIALILMEANMFDFLNTILGFYANCGIAWVVVVASDIAINKYWLKLSPKVPEFRRGMLYDVNPVGFVSMLLAAGISILVFFGAFGSAIKPFSPIVAIVIALVMPPILAVATKGKYYLRRTDDGIDLPMFDEYGNPSGETLLCCVSGIEFERPDMLASNVPGPNGEKQYISSLALSTDKTGEHVLPAQLP
;
A
#
# COMPACT_ATOMS: atom_id res chain seq x y z
N ARG A 1 -23.42 -10.23 12.88
CA ARG A 1 -23.03 -11.45 12.12
C ARG A 1 -22.80 -11.15 10.64
N ARG A 2 -23.72 -10.44 9.95
CA ARG A 2 -23.58 -10.09 8.51
C ARG A 2 -22.36 -9.22 8.23
N TRP A 3 -22.03 -8.28 9.11
CA TRP A 3 -20.84 -7.43 8.99
C TRP A 3 -19.55 -8.24 9.03
N TRP A 4 -19.41 -9.18 9.96
CA TRP A 4 -18.25 -10.06 10.04
C TRP A 4 -18.09 -10.94 8.79
N ALA A 5 -19.20 -11.46 8.26
CA ALA A 5 -19.18 -12.23 7.03
C ALA A 5 -18.69 -11.38 5.85
N ALA A 6 -19.17 -10.13 5.73
CA ALA A 6 -18.70 -9.21 4.70
C ALA A 6 -17.21 -8.90 4.83
N VAL A 7 -16.71 -8.63 6.05
CA VAL A 7 -15.27 -8.37 6.31
C VAL A 7 -14.42 -9.59 5.97
N ILE A 8 -14.85 -10.80 6.38
CA ILE A 8 -14.09 -12.03 6.11
C ILE A 8 -14.08 -12.32 4.61
N LEU A 9 -15.20 -12.16 3.90
CA LEU A 9 -15.28 -12.43 2.47
C LEU A 9 -14.55 -11.36 1.63
N ALA A 10 -14.68 -10.08 1.98
CA ALA A 10 -14.04 -8.99 1.24
C ALA A 10 -12.54 -8.83 1.54
N GLY A 11 -12.07 -9.26 2.70
CA GLY A 11 -10.66 -9.22 3.09
C GLY A 11 -9.98 -10.60 2.90
N PRO A 12 -9.91 -11.44 3.96
CA PRO A 12 -9.22 -12.73 3.89
C PRO A 12 -9.76 -13.68 2.81
N GLY A 13 -11.04 -13.56 2.44
CA GLY A 13 -11.64 -14.39 1.39
C GLY A 13 -10.93 -14.26 0.04
N TRP A 14 -10.46 -13.07 -0.32
CA TRP A 14 -9.66 -12.88 -1.54
C TRP A 14 -8.32 -13.59 -1.50
N VAL A 15 -7.69 -13.68 -0.33
CA VAL A 15 -6.45 -14.44 -0.13
C VAL A 15 -6.70 -15.93 -0.36
N ILE A 16 -7.83 -16.47 0.12
CA ILE A 16 -8.22 -17.87 -0.08
C ILE A 16 -8.42 -18.16 -1.57
N PHE A 17 -9.14 -17.29 -2.30
CA PHE A 17 -9.29 -17.42 -3.75
C PHE A 17 -7.96 -17.30 -4.49
N GLY A 18 -7.07 -16.41 -4.04
CA GLY A 18 -5.72 -16.26 -4.57
C GLY A 18 -4.90 -17.55 -4.37
N ALA A 19 -4.90 -18.11 -3.18
CA ALA A 19 -4.22 -19.37 -2.87
C ALA A 19 -4.78 -20.55 -3.68
N PHE A 20 -6.11 -20.64 -3.80
CA PHE A 20 -6.74 -21.65 -4.63
C PHE A 20 -6.30 -21.58 -6.10
N LYS A 21 -6.28 -20.37 -6.70
CA LYS A 21 -5.77 -20.19 -8.07
C LYS A 21 -4.32 -20.63 -8.22
N GLN A 22 -3.47 -20.35 -7.23
CA GLN A 22 -2.06 -20.76 -7.25
C GLN A 22 -1.93 -22.29 -7.18
N ILE A 23 -2.73 -22.96 -6.35
CA ILE A 23 -2.76 -24.44 -6.26
C ILE A 23 -3.19 -25.04 -7.60
N VAL A 24 -4.27 -24.48 -8.21
CA VAL A 24 -4.72 -24.93 -9.53
C VAL A 24 -3.64 -24.70 -10.58
N GLY A 25 -3.01 -23.53 -10.61
CA GLY A 25 -1.92 -23.22 -11.55
C GLY A 25 -0.72 -24.16 -11.39
N LEU A 26 -0.35 -24.47 -10.15
CA LEU A 26 0.72 -25.43 -9.85
C LEU A 26 0.35 -26.83 -10.34
N PHE A 27 -0.88 -27.29 -10.09
CA PHE A 27 -1.36 -28.59 -10.57
C PHE A 27 -1.32 -28.67 -12.10
N LEU A 28 -1.76 -27.63 -12.81
CA LEU A 28 -1.70 -27.57 -14.27
C LEU A 28 -0.25 -27.58 -14.78
N ALA A 29 0.65 -26.85 -14.15
CA ALA A 29 2.07 -26.85 -14.51
C ALA A 29 2.70 -28.24 -14.34
N VAL A 30 2.44 -28.92 -13.22
CA VAL A 30 2.93 -30.28 -12.96
C VAL A 30 2.35 -31.27 -13.98
N TYR A 31 1.07 -31.16 -14.32
CA TYR A 31 0.43 -31.97 -15.33
C TYR A 31 1.13 -31.85 -16.70
N ILE A 32 1.40 -30.61 -17.14
CA ILE A 32 2.09 -30.34 -18.40
C ILE A 32 3.52 -30.86 -18.39
N ILE A 33 4.26 -30.65 -17.31
CA ILE A 33 5.64 -31.19 -17.20
C ILE A 33 5.67 -32.71 -17.30
N ALA A 34 4.65 -33.39 -16.76
CA ALA A 34 4.57 -34.83 -16.75
C ALA A 34 4.09 -35.45 -18.07
N ASN A 35 3.26 -34.75 -18.85
CA ASN A 35 2.53 -35.35 -19.98
C ASN A 35 2.87 -34.75 -21.34
N VAL A 36 3.52 -33.59 -21.38
CA VAL A 36 3.80 -32.85 -22.65
C VAL A 36 5.30 -32.88 -22.94
N VAL A 37 5.67 -33.11 -24.19
CA VAL A 37 7.06 -32.99 -24.66
C VAL A 37 7.49 -31.53 -24.50
N ASP A 38 8.68 -31.30 -23.93
CA ASP A 38 9.17 -29.99 -23.54
C ASP A 38 8.28 -29.21 -22.53
N GLY A 39 7.49 -29.95 -21.74
CA GLY A 39 6.55 -29.40 -20.75
C GLY A 39 7.18 -28.43 -19.77
N SER A 40 8.49 -28.55 -19.47
CA SER A 40 9.20 -27.64 -18.58
C SER A 40 9.32 -26.22 -19.15
N SER A 41 9.42 -26.06 -20.46
CA SER A 41 9.45 -24.76 -21.13
C SER A 41 8.05 -24.16 -21.23
N ILE A 42 7.04 -24.99 -21.50
CA ILE A 42 5.62 -24.62 -21.64
C ILE A 42 5.03 -24.27 -20.28
N ALA A 43 5.41 -24.94 -19.22
CA ALA A 43 4.90 -24.72 -17.86
C ALA A 43 5.12 -23.30 -17.33
N ASN A 44 6.10 -22.58 -17.86
CA ASN A 44 6.35 -21.18 -17.49
C ASN A 44 5.62 -20.15 -18.37
N GLN A 45 4.85 -20.62 -19.36
CA GLN A 45 4.14 -19.77 -20.32
C GLN A 45 2.63 -19.93 -20.16
N PRO A 46 1.92 -19.05 -19.47
CA PRO A 46 0.49 -19.20 -19.16
C PRO A 46 -0.40 -19.46 -20.37
N VAL A 47 -0.12 -18.80 -21.51
CA VAL A 47 -0.90 -18.96 -22.74
C VAL A 47 -0.79 -20.38 -23.26
N HIS A 48 0.44 -20.92 -23.32
CA HIS A 48 0.69 -22.26 -23.79
C HIS A 48 0.16 -23.32 -22.83
N GLN A 49 0.22 -23.08 -21.52
CA GLN A 49 -0.43 -23.96 -20.53
C GLN A 49 -1.92 -24.13 -20.79
N PHE A 50 -2.64 -23.02 -20.96
CA PHE A 50 -4.07 -23.08 -21.26
C PHE A 50 -4.35 -23.72 -22.62
N LEU A 51 -3.52 -23.42 -23.61
CA LEU A 51 -3.69 -23.99 -24.96
C LEU A 51 -3.56 -25.51 -24.94
N GLU A 52 -2.50 -26.05 -24.33
CA GLU A 52 -2.28 -27.49 -24.24
C GLU A 52 -3.43 -28.23 -23.53
N ILE A 53 -3.88 -27.69 -22.40
CA ILE A 53 -4.99 -28.28 -21.65
C ILE A 53 -6.31 -28.21 -22.44
N TYR A 54 -6.56 -27.11 -23.14
CA TYR A 54 -7.77 -26.97 -23.94
C TYR A 54 -7.76 -27.89 -25.17
N GLN A 55 -6.59 -28.16 -25.78
CA GLN A 55 -6.44 -29.08 -26.91
C GLN A 55 -6.79 -30.53 -26.57
N ASP A 56 -6.59 -30.94 -25.32
CA ASP A 56 -7.00 -32.27 -24.84
C ASP A 56 -8.54 -32.40 -24.77
N MET A 57 -9.27 -31.29 -24.67
CA MET A 57 -10.71 -31.27 -24.45
C MET A 57 -11.52 -30.85 -25.68
N MET A 58 -10.92 -30.12 -26.61
CA MET A 58 -11.63 -29.48 -27.72
C MET A 58 -10.75 -29.30 -28.97
N PRO A 59 -11.34 -29.04 -30.16
CA PRO A 59 -10.58 -28.80 -31.39
C PRO A 59 -9.61 -27.62 -31.26
N HIS A 60 -8.45 -27.72 -31.90
CA HIS A 60 -7.36 -26.74 -31.80
C HIS A 60 -7.79 -25.28 -32.03
N TRP A 61 -8.65 -25.03 -33.07
CA TRP A 61 -9.10 -23.66 -33.33
C TRP A 61 -9.90 -23.04 -32.19
N LEU A 62 -10.72 -23.85 -31.49
CA LEU A 62 -11.53 -23.40 -30.36
C LEU A 62 -10.65 -23.19 -29.14
N ALA A 63 -9.73 -24.11 -28.88
CA ALA A 63 -8.74 -24.02 -27.81
C ALA A 63 -7.90 -22.73 -27.93
N MET A 64 -7.38 -22.46 -29.13
CA MET A 64 -6.62 -21.24 -29.43
C MET A 64 -7.45 -19.98 -29.20
N THR A 65 -8.69 -19.94 -29.71
CA THR A 65 -9.58 -18.80 -29.56
C THR A 65 -9.86 -18.50 -28.10
N LEU A 66 -10.18 -19.52 -27.31
CA LEU A 66 -10.47 -19.36 -25.87
C LEU A 66 -9.23 -18.92 -25.07
N ALA A 67 -8.05 -19.52 -25.37
CA ALA A 67 -6.80 -19.12 -24.71
C ALA A 67 -6.46 -17.65 -25.01
N VAL A 68 -6.57 -17.20 -26.25
CA VAL A 68 -6.33 -15.81 -26.64
C VAL A 68 -7.31 -14.86 -25.97
N ILE A 69 -8.61 -15.17 -25.97
CA ILE A 69 -9.64 -14.35 -25.31
C ILE A 69 -9.34 -14.22 -23.81
N LEU A 70 -9.03 -15.34 -23.14
CA LEU A 70 -8.69 -15.35 -21.71
C LEU A 70 -7.51 -14.45 -21.41
N VAL A 71 -6.44 -14.57 -22.21
CA VAL A 71 -5.21 -13.77 -22.01
C VAL A 71 -5.47 -12.30 -22.29
N VAL A 72 -6.13 -11.96 -23.38
CA VAL A 72 -6.43 -10.55 -23.73
C VAL A 72 -7.25 -9.88 -22.64
N ILE A 73 -8.34 -10.51 -22.18
CA ILE A 73 -9.19 -9.95 -21.11
C ILE A 73 -8.38 -9.81 -19.79
N SER A 74 -7.60 -10.82 -19.44
CA SER A 74 -6.73 -10.77 -18.25
C SER A 74 -5.74 -9.62 -18.34
N GLN A 75 -5.04 -9.48 -19.45
CA GLN A 75 -4.01 -8.45 -19.63
C GLN A 75 -4.58 -7.04 -19.66
N ILE A 76 -5.71 -6.82 -20.32
CA ILE A 76 -6.39 -5.51 -20.29
C ILE A 76 -6.72 -5.13 -18.84
N LYS A 77 -7.34 -6.03 -18.07
CA LYS A 77 -7.71 -5.79 -16.68
C LYS A 77 -6.50 -5.48 -15.82
N ILE A 78 -5.45 -6.31 -15.88
CA ILE A 78 -4.24 -6.16 -15.08
C ILE A 78 -3.52 -4.87 -15.42
N ASN A 79 -3.33 -4.57 -16.70
CA ASN A 79 -2.59 -3.37 -17.13
C ASN A 79 -3.30 -2.08 -16.74
N VAL A 80 -4.62 -2.00 -16.92
CA VAL A 80 -5.40 -0.83 -16.50
C VAL A 80 -5.32 -0.65 -14.98
N THR A 81 -5.50 -1.72 -14.20
CA THR A 81 -5.46 -1.66 -12.74
C THR A 81 -4.07 -1.28 -12.24
N ASN A 82 -3.01 -1.85 -12.81
CA ASN A 82 -1.63 -1.56 -12.41
C ASN A 82 -1.20 -0.14 -12.76
N ALA A 83 -1.56 0.36 -13.95
CA ALA A 83 -1.30 1.74 -14.34
C ALA A 83 -2.01 2.72 -13.41
N TYR A 84 -3.27 2.44 -13.07
CA TYR A 84 -4.05 3.24 -12.14
C TYR A 84 -3.44 3.25 -10.73
N SER A 85 -3.23 2.09 -10.13
CA SER A 85 -2.69 1.94 -8.78
C SER A 85 -1.27 2.45 -8.67
N GLY A 86 -0.43 2.16 -9.67
CA GLY A 86 0.95 2.64 -9.73
C GLY A 86 1.01 4.16 -9.80
N SER A 87 0.17 4.79 -10.62
CA SER A 87 0.13 6.27 -10.70
C SER A 87 -0.29 6.91 -9.39
N LEU A 88 -1.24 6.31 -8.64
CA LEU A 88 -1.62 6.79 -7.30
C LEU A 88 -0.47 6.65 -6.29
N ALA A 89 0.20 5.51 -6.28
CA ALA A 89 1.32 5.26 -5.38
C ALA A 89 2.45 6.27 -5.62
N TRP A 90 2.84 6.49 -6.88
CA TRP A 90 3.84 7.48 -7.26
C TRP A 90 3.42 8.91 -6.90
N THR A 91 2.17 9.30 -7.20
CA THR A 91 1.64 10.63 -6.84
C THR A 91 1.72 10.87 -5.34
N ASN A 92 1.27 9.90 -4.54
CA ASN A 92 1.30 10.01 -3.09
C ASN A 92 2.72 10.06 -2.52
N SER A 93 3.62 9.21 -3.03
CA SER A 93 5.02 9.18 -2.58
C SER A 93 5.75 10.48 -2.94
N TYR A 94 5.60 10.94 -4.18
CA TYR A 94 6.20 12.18 -4.65
C TYR A 94 5.68 13.39 -3.85
N ALA A 95 4.34 13.51 -3.71
CA ALA A 95 3.74 14.58 -2.94
C ALA A 95 4.13 14.55 -1.45
N ARG A 96 4.39 13.38 -0.89
CA ARG A 96 4.89 13.25 0.48
C ARG A 96 6.28 13.85 0.65
N VAL A 97 7.17 13.59 -0.31
CA VAL A 97 8.58 14.05 -0.26
C VAL A 97 8.70 15.52 -0.67
N THR A 98 8.10 15.90 -1.79
CA THR A 98 8.31 17.22 -2.41
C THR A 98 7.31 18.28 -1.99
N LYS A 99 6.19 17.88 -1.36
CA LYS A 99 5.05 18.76 -1.01
C LYS A 99 4.40 19.41 -2.25
N THR A 100 4.61 18.86 -3.44
CA THR A 100 4.02 19.35 -4.71
C THR A 100 3.18 18.28 -5.38
N TYR A 101 2.24 18.71 -6.23
CA TYR A 101 1.31 17.83 -6.94
C TYR A 101 1.41 18.04 -8.45
N PRO A 102 2.30 17.36 -9.17
CA PRO A 102 2.47 17.53 -10.62
C PRO A 102 1.31 16.96 -11.45
N GLY A 103 0.33 16.36 -10.82
CA GLY A 103 -0.79 15.75 -11.48
C GLY A 103 -0.59 14.24 -11.74
N ARG A 104 -1.69 13.51 -11.70
CA ARG A 104 -1.70 12.05 -11.79
C ARG A 104 -1.24 11.52 -13.16
N MET A 105 -1.59 12.25 -14.24
CA MET A 105 -1.26 11.84 -15.61
C MET A 105 0.25 11.74 -15.85
N VAL A 106 1.05 12.60 -15.21
CA VAL A 106 2.51 12.54 -15.29
C VAL A 106 3.01 11.18 -14.80
N PHE A 107 2.49 10.70 -13.68
CA PHE A 107 2.89 9.41 -13.12
C PHE A 107 2.37 8.20 -13.87
N VAL A 108 1.24 8.33 -14.59
CA VAL A 108 0.82 7.29 -15.56
C VAL A 108 1.86 7.14 -16.67
N LEU A 109 2.32 8.26 -17.24
CA LEU A 109 3.34 8.25 -18.31
C LEU A 109 4.69 7.71 -17.80
N VAL A 110 5.12 8.13 -16.60
CA VAL A 110 6.34 7.60 -15.97
C VAL A 110 6.24 6.09 -15.76
N ASN A 111 5.11 5.61 -15.26
CA ASN A 111 4.88 4.17 -15.02
C ASN A 111 4.92 3.36 -16.33
N LEU A 112 4.32 3.89 -17.40
CA LEU A 112 4.37 3.28 -18.72
C LEU A 112 5.79 3.28 -19.32
N ALA A 113 6.52 4.37 -19.16
CA ALA A 113 7.92 4.45 -19.63
C ALA A 113 8.81 3.43 -18.90
N ILE A 114 8.67 3.30 -17.58
CA ILE A 114 9.38 2.28 -16.80
C ILE A 114 9.01 0.88 -17.30
N ALA A 115 7.73 0.61 -17.51
CA ALA A 115 7.28 -0.70 -18.01
C ALA A 115 7.88 -1.03 -19.38
N LEU A 116 7.92 -0.07 -20.31
CA LEU A 116 8.53 -0.24 -21.63
C LEU A 116 10.04 -0.52 -21.53
N ILE A 117 10.76 0.24 -20.72
CA ILE A 117 12.22 0.03 -20.51
C ILE A 117 12.47 -1.38 -19.95
N LEU A 118 11.67 -1.83 -18.99
CA LEU A 118 11.80 -3.16 -18.41
C LEU A 118 11.47 -4.27 -19.42
N MET A 119 10.50 -4.07 -20.29
CA MET A 119 10.17 -5.02 -21.36
C MET A 119 11.32 -5.14 -22.38
N GLU A 120 11.90 -4.02 -22.82
CA GLU A 120 13.03 -4.00 -23.75
C GLU A 120 14.32 -4.60 -23.12
N ALA A 121 14.48 -4.47 -21.80
CA ALA A 121 15.61 -5.05 -21.07
C ALA A 121 15.49 -6.58 -20.84
N ASN A 122 14.50 -7.26 -21.43
CA ASN A 122 14.26 -8.69 -21.30
C ASN A 122 14.23 -9.20 -19.85
N MET A 123 13.42 -8.52 -19.02
CA MET A 123 13.35 -8.74 -17.57
C MET A 123 12.86 -10.15 -17.15
N PHE A 124 12.42 -10.99 -18.09
CA PHE A 124 11.91 -12.32 -17.75
C PHE A 124 12.95 -13.20 -17.06
N ASP A 125 14.24 -13.06 -17.41
CA ASP A 125 15.34 -13.81 -16.78
C ASP A 125 15.53 -13.42 -15.29
N PHE A 126 15.13 -12.23 -14.91
CA PHE A 126 15.19 -11.72 -13.54
C PHE A 126 13.88 -11.87 -12.75
N LEU A 127 12.83 -12.39 -13.39
CA LEU A 127 11.47 -12.37 -12.84
C LEU A 127 11.40 -12.98 -11.44
N ASN A 128 11.98 -14.17 -11.24
CA ASN A 128 11.98 -14.86 -9.95
C ASN A 128 12.71 -14.06 -8.86
N THR A 129 13.82 -13.44 -9.21
CA THR A 129 14.62 -12.62 -8.29
C THR A 129 13.85 -11.36 -7.89
N ILE A 130 13.22 -10.69 -8.86
CA ILE A 130 12.41 -9.50 -8.62
C ILE A 130 11.17 -9.83 -7.78
N LEU A 131 10.48 -10.92 -8.10
CA LEU A 131 9.31 -11.37 -7.34
C LEU A 131 9.68 -11.72 -5.89
N GLY A 132 10.82 -12.41 -5.69
CA GLY A 132 11.32 -12.71 -4.35
C GLY A 132 11.67 -11.45 -3.56
N PHE A 133 12.31 -10.47 -4.19
CA PHE A 133 12.58 -9.16 -3.59
C PHE A 133 11.28 -8.45 -3.19
N TYR A 134 10.32 -8.32 -4.11
CA TYR A 134 9.02 -7.68 -3.82
C TYR A 134 8.22 -8.40 -2.76
N ALA A 135 8.24 -9.73 -2.74
CA ALA A 135 7.55 -10.52 -1.73
C ALA A 135 8.05 -10.19 -0.32
N ASN A 136 9.38 -10.12 -0.13
CA ASN A 136 9.97 -9.76 1.17
C ASN A 136 9.62 -8.33 1.58
N CYS A 137 9.66 -7.38 0.66
CA CYS A 137 9.23 -5.99 0.92
C CYS A 137 7.74 -5.90 1.27
N GLY A 138 6.89 -6.58 0.50
CA GLY A 138 5.45 -6.60 0.71
C GLY A 138 5.04 -7.23 2.03
N ILE A 139 5.64 -8.36 2.39
CA ILE A 139 5.42 -9.04 3.67
C ILE A 139 5.85 -8.13 4.82
N ALA A 140 7.05 -7.55 4.76
CA ALA A 140 7.54 -6.64 5.77
C ALA A 140 6.58 -5.47 6.00
N TRP A 141 6.12 -4.84 4.92
CA TRP A 141 5.16 -3.72 5.00
C TRP A 141 3.83 -4.12 5.62
N VAL A 142 3.18 -5.17 5.10
CA VAL A 142 1.86 -5.61 5.57
C VAL A 142 1.91 -6.04 7.04
N VAL A 143 2.94 -6.80 7.44
CA VAL A 143 3.04 -7.30 8.82
C VAL A 143 3.39 -6.18 9.80
N VAL A 144 4.23 -5.19 9.41
CA VAL A 144 4.48 -4.00 10.25
C VAL A 144 3.19 -3.24 10.49
N VAL A 145 2.38 -2.99 9.45
CA VAL A 145 1.08 -2.31 9.61
C VAL A 145 0.12 -3.13 10.48
N ALA A 146 0.05 -4.44 10.27
CA ALA A 146 -0.78 -5.33 11.06
C ALA A 146 -0.35 -5.35 12.54
N SER A 147 0.96 -5.42 12.82
CA SER A 147 1.53 -5.36 14.16
C SER A 147 1.24 -4.03 14.84
N ASP A 148 1.41 -2.93 14.12
CA ASP A 148 1.13 -1.59 14.65
C ASP A 148 -0.35 -1.43 15.03
N ILE A 149 -1.25 -1.88 14.17
CA ILE A 149 -2.69 -1.84 14.46
C ILE A 149 -3.05 -2.79 15.61
N ALA A 150 -2.64 -4.05 15.55
CA ALA A 150 -3.07 -5.05 16.51
C ALA A 150 -2.42 -4.84 17.89
N ILE A 151 -1.13 -4.57 17.92
CA ILE A 151 -0.37 -4.51 19.17
C ILE A 151 -0.29 -3.07 19.70
N ASN A 152 0.26 -2.15 18.93
CA ASN A 152 0.53 -0.80 19.43
C ASN A 152 -0.77 -0.01 19.67
N LYS A 153 -1.75 -0.16 18.80
CA LYS A 153 -3.01 0.57 18.89
C LYS A 153 -4.00 -0.08 19.86
N TYR A 154 -4.28 -1.39 19.69
CA TYR A 154 -5.32 -2.03 20.49
C TYR A 154 -4.82 -2.59 21.82
N TRP A 155 -3.64 -3.15 21.86
CA TRP A 155 -3.08 -3.76 23.07
C TRP A 155 -2.34 -2.76 23.95
N LEU A 156 -1.32 -2.09 23.40
CA LEU A 156 -0.48 -1.16 24.13
C LEU A 156 -1.09 0.23 24.27
N LYS A 157 -2.07 0.58 23.41
CA LYS A 157 -2.77 1.87 23.39
C LYS A 157 -1.82 3.08 23.26
N LEU A 158 -0.70 2.89 22.58
CA LEU A 158 0.31 3.92 22.33
C LEU A 158 -0.01 4.77 21.08
N SER A 159 -0.96 4.33 20.25
CA SER A 159 -1.42 5.02 19.06
C SER A 159 -2.88 5.45 19.22
N PRO A 160 -3.31 6.57 18.62
CA PRO A 160 -4.70 7.02 18.67
C PRO A 160 -5.66 5.94 18.19
N LYS A 161 -6.82 5.83 18.85
CA LYS A 161 -7.85 4.83 18.50
C LYS A 161 -8.38 5.06 17.08
N VAL A 162 -8.59 6.31 16.69
CA VAL A 162 -8.97 6.71 15.33
C VAL A 162 -7.69 7.11 14.59
N PRO A 163 -7.40 6.53 13.41
CA PRO A 163 -6.22 6.93 12.64
C PRO A 163 -6.34 8.37 12.18
N GLU A 164 -5.31 9.16 12.42
CA GLU A 164 -5.22 10.52 11.87
C GLU A 164 -4.73 10.41 10.41
N PHE A 165 -5.41 11.10 9.50
CA PHE A 165 -5.08 11.14 8.06
C PHE A 165 -4.57 12.50 7.60
N ARG A 166 -4.82 13.57 8.36
CA ARG A 166 -4.43 14.94 8.04
C ARG A 166 -2.91 15.07 8.17
N ARG A 167 -2.25 15.44 7.08
CA ARG A 167 -0.78 15.53 7.00
C ARG A 167 -0.15 16.45 8.03
N GLY A 168 -0.79 17.59 8.28
CA GLY A 168 -0.30 18.59 9.22
C GLY A 168 -0.22 18.10 10.66
N MET A 169 -1.02 17.09 11.00
CA MET A 169 -1.06 16.48 12.33
C MET A 169 -0.03 15.37 12.51
N LEU A 170 0.57 14.90 11.43
CA LEU A 170 1.50 13.76 11.43
C LEU A 170 2.94 14.23 11.25
N TYR A 171 3.89 13.45 11.75
CA TYR A 171 5.28 13.59 11.37
C TYR A 171 5.48 13.15 9.92
N ASP A 172 6.48 13.76 9.25
CA ASP A 172 6.82 13.37 7.87
C ASP A 172 7.24 11.91 7.77
N VAL A 173 7.94 11.40 8.78
CA VAL A 173 8.33 10.00 8.90
C VAL A 173 8.01 9.53 10.32
N ASN A 174 7.25 8.42 10.43
CA ASN A 174 7.08 7.72 11.68
C ASN A 174 8.19 6.67 11.82
N PRO A 175 9.16 6.86 12.74
CA PRO A 175 10.27 5.93 12.88
C PRO A 175 9.83 4.54 13.32
N VAL A 176 8.72 4.41 14.08
CA VAL A 176 8.20 3.11 14.51
C VAL A 176 7.86 2.23 13.31
N GLY A 177 7.08 2.74 12.35
CA GLY A 177 6.74 1.99 11.14
C GLY A 177 7.90 1.90 10.15
N PHE A 178 8.55 3.03 9.87
CA PHE A 178 9.57 3.11 8.82
C PHE A 178 10.83 2.27 9.14
N VAL A 179 11.39 2.42 10.36
CA VAL A 179 12.58 1.65 10.77
C VAL A 179 12.25 0.16 10.88
N SER A 180 11.08 -0.19 11.43
CA SER A 180 10.65 -1.59 11.50
C SER A 180 10.54 -2.23 10.10
N MET A 181 9.95 -1.51 9.14
CA MET A 181 9.82 -1.99 7.77
C MET A 181 11.20 -2.14 7.10
N LEU A 182 12.08 -1.15 7.25
CA LEU A 182 13.42 -1.21 6.66
C LEU A 182 14.25 -2.36 7.24
N LEU A 183 14.19 -2.60 8.53
CA LEU A 183 14.90 -3.72 9.17
C LEU A 183 14.32 -5.06 8.71
N ALA A 184 13.00 -5.22 8.71
CA ALA A 184 12.34 -6.44 8.29
C ALA A 184 12.62 -6.75 6.82
N ALA A 185 12.45 -5.78 5.92
CA ALA A 185 12.73 -5.93 4.51
C ALA A 185 14.24 -6.14 4.27
N GLY A 186 15.11 -5.30 4.84
CA GLY A 186 16.55 -5.38 4.61
C GLY A 186 17.15 -6.71 5.03
N ILE A 187 16.86 -7.18 6.25
CA ILE A 187 17.38 -8.45 6.75
C ILE A 187 16.82 -9.63 5.93
N SER A 188 15.51 -9.64 5.63
CA SER A 188 14.91 -10.72 4.85
C SER A 188 15.44 -10.76 3.41
N ILE A 189 15.71 -9.63 2.79
CA ILE A 189 16.34 -9.55 1.47
C ILE A 189 17.77 -10.09 1.52
N LEU A 190 18.56 -9.77 2.54
CA LEU A 190 19.90 -10.34 2.72
C LEU A 190 19.84 -11.88 2.87
N VAL A 191 18.85 -12.39 3.61
CA VAL A 191 18.60 -13.84 3.70
C VAL A 191 18.24 -14.43 2.34
N PHE A 192 17.35 -13.79 1.60
CA PHE A 192 16.92 -14.20 0.26
C PHE A 192 18.09 -14.30 -0.72
N PHE A 193 19.01 -13.35 -0.70
CA PHE A 193 20.23 -13.39 -1.53
C PHE A 193 21.31 -14.34 -0.98
N GLY A 194 21.11 -14.91 0.20
CA GLY A 194 21.97 -15.93 0.77
C GLY A 194 23.16 -15.45 1.58
N ALA A 195 23.12 -14.19 2.06
CA ALA A 195 24.16 -13.65 2.94
C ALA A 195 24.38 -14.50 4.21
N PHE A 196 23.36 -15.24 4.65
CA PHE A 196 23.42 -16.14 5.83
C PHE A 196 23.47 -17.63 5.47
N GLY A 197 23.81 -17.96 4.22
CA GLY A 197 23.92 -19.33 3.72
C GLY A 197 22.69 -19.80 2.90
N SER A 198 22.91 -20.79 2.05
CA SER A 198 21.90 -21.26 1.10
C SER A 198 20.72 -21.97 1.76
N ALA A 199 20.96 -22.65 2.88
CA ALA A 199 19.92 -23.40 3.60
C ALA A 199 18.82 -22.50 4.19
N ILE A 200 19.13 -21.23 4.47
CA ILE A 200 18.20 -20.28 5.10
C ILE A 200 17.41 -19.46 4.07
N LYS A 201 17.84 -19.43 2.80
CA LYS A 201 17.17 -18.67 1.73
C LYS A 201 15.64 -18.88 1.66
N PRO A 202 15.11 -20.10 1.69
CA PRO A 202 13.67 -20.33 1.61
C PRO A 202 12.88 -19.72 2.77
N PHE A 203 13.53 -19.45 3.89
CA PHE A 203 12.91 -18.92 5.09
C PHE A 203 12.90 -17.38 5.14
N SER A 204 13.41 -16.70 4.10
CA SER A 204 13.43 -15.23 4.07
C SER A 204 12.07 -14.58 4.36
N PRO A 205 10.91 -15.07 3.87
CA PRO A 205 9.61 -14.50 4.21
C PRO A 205 9.25 -14.66 5.70
N ILE A 206 9.66 -15.77 6.32
CA ILE A 206 9.42 -16.00 7.75
C ILE A 206 10.26 -15.02 8.58
N VAL A 207 11.50 -14.78 8.19
CA VAL A 207 12.37 -13.77 8.83
C VAL A 207 11.73 -12.39 8.74
N ALA A 208 11.18 -12.02 7.57
CA ALA A 208 10.46 -10.77 7.40
C ALA A 208 9.27 -10.66 8.37
N ILE A 209 8.45 -11.72 8.48
CA ILE A 209 7.29 -11.77 9.38
C ILE A 209 7.72 -11.58 10.84
N VAL A 210 8.71 -12.32 11.30
CA VAL A 210 9.15 -12.26 12.70
C VAL A 210 9.65 -10.87 13.08
N ILE A 211 10.53 -10.30 12.25
CA ILE A 211 11.07 -8.96 12.53
C ILE A 211 9.96 -7.90 12.43
N ALA A 212 9.10 -7.97 11.41
CA ALA A 212 8.01 -7.03 11.21
C ALA A 212 6.94 -7.10 12.32
N LEU A 213 6.78 -8.25 12.95
CA LEU A 213 5.84 -8.41 14.07
C LEU A 213 6.39 -7.84 15.39
N VAL A 214 7.70 -8.00 15.63
CA VAL A 214 8.34 -7.72 16.92
C VAL A 214 8.86 -6.28 17.00
N MET A 215 9.41 -5.73 15.91
CA MET A 215 10.05 -4.42 15.94
C MET A 215 9.11 -3.24 16.21
N PRO A 216 7.89 -3.17 15.63
CA PRO A 216 6.98 -2.06 15.88
C PRO A 216 6.62 -1.88 17.37
N PRO A 217 6.24 -2.93 18.12
CA PRO A 217 5.98 -2.80 19.56
C PRO A 217 7.19 -2.33 20.35
N ILE A 218 8.38 -2.86 20.06
CA ILE A 218 9.62 -2.45 20.73
C ILE A 218 9.87 -0.97 20.54
N LEU A 219 9.81 -0.48 19.30
CA LEU A 219 10.05 0.93 18.99
C LEU A 219 8.94 1.84 19.53
N ALA A 220 7.68 1.39 19.50
CA ALA A 220 6.57 2.16 20.06
C ALA A 220 6.69 2.34 21.58
N VAL A 221 7.09 1.30 22.29
CA VAL A 221 7.34 1.37 23.74
C VAL A 221 8.57 2.25 24.04
N ALA A 222 9.66 2.06 23.30
CA ALA A 222 10.88 2.84 23.46
C ALA A 222 10.67 4.34 23.23
N THR A 223 9.79 4.69 22.29
CA THR A 223 9.46 6.09 21.96
C THR A 223 8.23 6.62 22.69
N LYS A 224 7.61 5.79 23.55
CA LYS A 224 6.37 6.13 24.28
C LYS A 224 5.26 6.69 23.38
N GLY A 225 5.14 6.21 22.14
CA GLY A 225 4.13 6.68 21.20
C GLY A 225 4.32 8.09 20.63
N LYS A 226 5.45 8.76 20.91
CA LYS A 226 5.71 10.16 20.53
C LYS A 226 5.48 10.49 19.07
N TYR A 227 5.76 9.55 18.17
CA TYR A 227 5.78 9.82 16.72
C TYR A 227 4.47 9.51 16.00
N TYR A 228 3.40 9.16 16.74
CA TYR A 228 2.08 8.95 16.12
C TYR A 228 1.35 10.24 15.79
N LEU A 229 1.47 11.25 16.67
CA LEU A 229 0.89 12.57 16.44
C LEU A 229 1.94 13.66 16.69
N ARG A 230 2.00 14.62 15.76
CA ARG A 230 2.86 15.79 15.87
C ARG A 230 2.16 16.94 16.61
N ARG A 231 0.85 17.08 16.42
CA ARG A 231 0.03 18.16 16.96
C ARG A 231 -1.24 17.58 17.58
N THR A 232 -1.77 18.27 18.56
CA THR A 232 -3.07 18.01 19.16
C THR A 232 -4.12 18.89 18.50
N ASP A 233 -5.28 18.32 18.16
CA ASP A 233 -6.45 19.05 17.76
C ASP A 233 -7.10 19.67 19.01
N ASP A 234 -7.48 20.95 18.96
CA ASP A 234 -8.12 21.64 20.09
C ASP A 234 -9.57 21.17 20.32
N GLY A 235 -10.00 20.11 19.67
CA GLY A 235 -11.32 19.51 19.84
C GLY A 235 -12.45 20.30 19.18
N ILE A 236 -12.12 21.27 18.34
CA ILE A 236 -13.12 21.92 17.48
C ILE A 236 -13.31 21.00 16.28
N ASP A 237 -14.15 19.99 16.45
CA ASP A 237 -14.59 19.15 15.34
C ASP A 237 -15.37 20.02 14.37
N LEU A 238 -14.78 20.26 13.20
CA LEU A 238 -15.53 20.79 12.07
C LEU A 238 -16.54 19.70 11.67
N PRO A 239 -17.84 19.96 11.74
CA PRO A 239 -18.84 18.92 11.44
C PRO A 239 -18.63 18.43 10.00
N MET A 240 -18.35 17.13 9.86
CA MET A 240 -18.20 16.46 8.55
C MET A 240 -19.55 16.31 7.83
N PHE A 241 -20.65 16.44 8.58
CA PHE A 241 -22.02 16.30 8.08
C PHE A 241 -22.85 17.48 8.56
N ASP A 242 -23.83 17.87 7.75
CA ASP A 242 -24.83 18.85 8.14
C ASP A 242 -25.80 18.26 9.19
N GLU A 243 -26.75 19.08 9.66
CA GLU A 243 -27.79 18.66 10.62
C GLU A 243 -28.66 17.50 10.12
N TYR A 244 -28.67 17.25 8.82
CA TYR A 244 -29.46 16.20 8.16
C TYR A 244 -28.62 14.96 7.82
N GLY A 245 -27.33 14.92 8.19
CA GLY A 245 -26.44 13.80 7.92
C GLY A 245 -25.88 13.74 6.50
N ASN A 246 -26.02 14.82 5.71
CA ASN A 246 -25.39 14.93 4.40
C ASN A 246 -23.94 15.42 4.54
N PRO A 247 -23.02 15.02 3.66
CA PRO A 247 -21.69 15.60 3.64
C PRO A 247 -21.77 17.12 3.50
N SER A 248 -21.14 17.84 4.42
CA SER A 248 -21.08 19.30 4.36
C SER A 248 -20.32 19.69 3.10
N GLY A 249 -21.02 20.23 2.10
CA GLY A 249 -20.43 20.74 0.86
C GLY A 249 -19.76 22.09 0.98
N GLU A 250 -19.65 22.65 2.19
CA GLU A 250 -19.01 23.93 2.39
C GLU A 250 -17.50 23.81 2.37
N THR A 251 -16.89 24.65 1.55
CA THR A 251 -15.44 24.89 1.54
C THR A 251 -15.10 25.98 2.56
N LEU A 252 -13.87 25.92 3.08
CA LEU A 252 -13.33 26.94 3.98
C LEU A 252 -12.05 27.52 3.38
N LEU A 253 -11.87 28.82 3.55
CA LEU A 253 -10.69 29.54 3.11
C LEU A 253 -9.51 29.27 4.06
N CYS A 254 -8.39 28.84 3.51
CA CYS A 254 -7.16 28.66 4.27
C CYS A 254 -6.50 30.03 4.52
N CYS A 255 -6.27 30.39 5.78
CA CYS A 255 -5.69 31.69 6.17
C CYS A 255 -4.24 31.89 5.67
N VAL A 256 -3.52 30.81 5.36
CA VAL A 256 -2.12 30.85 4.91
C VAL A 256 -2.02 30.85 3.39
N SER A 257 -2.76 29.96 2.71
CA SER A 257 -2.66 29.80 1.26
C SER A 257 -3.65 30.67 0.47
N GLY A 258 -4.71 31.16 1.10
CA GLY A 258 -5.78 31.90 0.42
C GLY A 258 -6.61 31.03 -0.55
N ILE A 259 -6.52 29.71 -0.45
CA ILE A 259 -7.23 28.74 -1.30
C ILE A 259 -8.34 28.09 -0.45
N GLU A 260 -9.48 27.84 -1.09
CA GLU A 260 -10.56 27.09 -0.47
C GLU A 260 -10.31 25.58 -0.52
N PHE A 261 -10.57 24.92 0.61
CA PHE A 261 -10.48 23.47 0.77
C PHE A 261 -11.77 22.93 1.39
N GLU A 262 -12.04 21.65 1.15
CA GLU A 262 -13.14 20.95 1.80
C GLU A 262 -12.92 20.86 3.32
N ARG A 263 -13.99 20.91 4.09
CA ARG A 263 -13.94 20.89 5.56
C ARG A 263 -13.08 19.73 6.15
N PRO A 264 -13.10 18.50 5.64
CA PRO A 264 -12.26 17.43 6.19
C PRO A 264 -10.75 17.70 6.15
N ASP A 265 -10.31 18.56 5.20
CA ASP A 265 -8.90 18.95 5.05
C ASP A 265 -8.53 20.20 5.86
N MET A 266 -9.49 20.79 6.56
CA MET A 266 -9.30 22.03 7.31
C MET A 266 -9.19 21.77 8.81
N LEU A 267 -8.48 22.67 9.50
CA LEU A 267 -8.29 22.69 10.95
C LEU A 267 -8.57 24.11 11.45
N ALA A 268 -9.07 24.22 12.67
CA ALA A 268 -9.15 25.51 13.33
C ALA A 268 -7.75 26.03 13.66
N SER A 269 -7.51 27.31 13.38
CA SER A 269 -6.27 27.99 13.73
C SER A 269 -6.38 28.64 15.10
N ASN A 270 -5.34 28.54 15.91
CA ASN A 270 -5.23 29.28 17.19
C ASN A 270 -4.88 30.77 16.96
N VAL A 271 -4.43 31.13 15.77
CA VAL A 271 -4.14 32.51 15.41
C VAL A 271 -5.43 33.16 14.97
N PRO A 272 -5.92 34.18 15.69
CA PRO A 272 -7.12 34.91 15.30
C PRO A 272 -6.86 35.79 14.05
N GLY A 273 -7.90 36.04 13.28
CA GLY A 273 -7.85 36.97 12.18
C GLY A 273 -7.68 38.43 12.64
N PRO A 274 -7.49 39.35 11.68
CA PRO A 274 -7.26 40.78 11.97
C PRO A 274 -8.35 41.42 12.83
N ASN A 275 -9.58 40.91 12.74
CA ASN A 275 -10.74 41.40 13.49
C ASN A 275 -11.12 40.51 14.69
N GLY A 276 -10.23 39.57 15.09
CA GLY A 276 -10.52 38.58 16.14
C GLY A 276 -11.41 37.41 15.70
N GLU A 277 -11.66 37.25 14.42
CA GLU A 277 -12.45 36.18 13.85
C GLU A 277 -11.70 34.85 13.86
N LYS A 278 -12.44 33.75 13.93
CA LYS A 278 -11.87 32.41 13.82
C LYS A 278 -11.32 32.17 12.42
N GLN A 279 -10.07 31.73 12.34
CA GLN A 279 -9.43 31.36 11.10
C GLN A 279 -9.27 29.86 10.98
N TYR A 280 -9.14 29.38 9.75
CA TYR A 280 -8.95 27.98 9.43
C TYR A 280 -7.69 27.80 8.58
N ILE A 281 -6.96 26.74 8.84
CA ILE A 281 -5.75 26.38 8.10
C ILE A 281 -5.94 25.02 7.42
N SER A 282 -5.50 24.90 6.18
CA SER A 282 -5.53 23.60 5.49
C SER A 282 -4.45 22.66 6.04
N SER A 283 -4.72 21.36 6.06
CA SER A 283 -3.75 20.33 6.44
C SER A 283 -2.47 20.41 5.60
N LEU A 284 -2.58 20.84 4.34
CA LEU A 284 -1.44 21.04 3.45
C LEU A 284 -0.58 22.21 3.93
N ALA A 285 -1.16 23.39 4.15
CA ALA A 285 -0.44 24.56 4.64
C ALA A 285 0.19 24.28 6.03
N LEU A 286 -0.55 23.61 6.91
CA LEU A 286 -0.06 23.20 8.22
C LEU A 286 1.15 22.23 8.13
N SER A 287 1.22 21.40 7.08
CA SER A 287 2.36 20.48 6.89
C SER A 287 3.67 21.23 6.61
N THR A 288 3.59 22.44 6.05
CA THR A 288 4.73 23.31 5.76
C THR A 288 4.98 24.34 6.87
N ASP A 289 4.02 24.52 7.78
CA ASP A 289 4.14 25.43 8.91
C ASP A 289 5.19 24.93 9.91
N LYS A 290 6.18 25.77 10.15
CA LYS A 290 7.28 25.53 11.11
C LYS A 290 7.10 26.30 12.41
N THR A 291 6.17 27.25 12.46
CA THR A 291 5.99 28.13 13.63
C THR A 291 5.31 27.38 14.78
N GLY A 292 4.39 26.47 14.47
CA GLY A 292 3.58 25.77 15.47
C GLY A 292 2.49 26.64 16.13
N GLU A 293 2.29 27.87 15.64
CA GLU A 293 1.35 28.83 16.23
C GLU A 293 -0.10 28.50 15.87
N HIS A 294 -0.33 27.99 14.65
CA HIS A 294 -1.67 27.69 14.17
C HIS A 294 -2.32 26.50 14.86
N VAL A 295 -1.57 25.46 15.13
CA VAL A 295 -2.04 24.27 15.88
C VAL A 295 -0.94 23.82 16.83
N LEU A 296 -1.29 23.67 18.09
CA LEU A 296 -0.34 23.35 19.14
C LEU A 296 0.35 21.98 18.93
N PRO A 297 1.63 21.83 19.31
CA PRO A 297 2.30 20.55 19.34
C PRO A 297 1.59 19.58 20.28
N ALA A 298 1.56 18.29 19.91
CA ALA A 298 0.99 17.27 20.77
C ALA A 298 1.72 17.23 22.12
N GLN A 299 0.97 17.32 23.20
CA GLN A 299 1.49 17.07 24.53
C GLN A 299 1.69 15.55 24.66
N LEU A 300 2.90 15.15 25.03
CA LEU A 300 3.19 13.74 25.33
C LEU A 300 2.49 13.36 26.63
N PRO A 301 1.84 12.18 26.70
CA PRO A 301 1.28 11.66 27.91
C PRO A 301 2.34 11.38 28.98
#